data_3f11cefb69099769671db5fdd30d17a2
#
_entry.id   3f11cefb69099769671db5fdd30d17a2
#
_cell.length_a   1.000
_cell.length_b   1.000
_cell.length_c   1.000
_cell.angle_alpha   90.00
_cell.angle_beta   90.00
_cell.angle_gamma   90.00
#
_symmetry.space_group_name_H-M   'P 1'
#
loop_
_entity.id
_entity.type
_entity.pdbx_description
1 polymer ?
#
loop_
_entity_poly.entity_id
_entity_poly.type
_entity_poly.pdbx_seq_one_letter_code
_entity_poly.pdbx_strand_id
1 'polypeptide(L)'
;MKRTISIIIALLALVSCNNTNNQNTTDMNTNEPLKEVSGRKNFGAAHALMTTPQPCVMIATWDKDRTPDVMMAAWAGQYDHNQIVVSMSKHKTTENLELTGAFTVSFADERTVAESDYFGLVSGNKVPDKVAKAGFTVTPSPNVDAPIINEYPLTLECKVVSWKDGILVGEVVNMSADECILTDGKVDLGKLKPIVFDAAAMSYRSIGEEVGKAWGAGKKFTE
;
A
#
# COMPACT_ATOMS: atom_id res chain seq x y z
N MET A 1 -16.16 22.03 46.00
CA MET A 1 -14.77 21.75 45.63
C MET A 1 -14.68 21.56 44.10
N LYS A 2 -14.22 22.58 43.40
CA LYS A 2 -14.04 22.56 41.93
C LYS A 2 -12.63 22.07 41.61
N ARG A 3 -12.50 20.97 40.87
CA ARG A 3 -11.22 20.47 40.36
C ARG A 3 -11.01 21.01 38.92
N THR A 4 -10.04 21.89 38.79
CA THR A 4 -9.56 22.43 37.54
C THR A 4 -8.64 21.40 36.88
N ILE A 5 -8.92 21.01 35.65
CA ILE A 5 -8.07 20.16 34.84
C ILE A 5 -7.16 21.07 34.02
N SER A 6 -5.87 21.05 34.32
CA SER A 6 -4.84 21.75 33.54
C SER A 6 -4.44 20.90 32.33
N ILE A 7 -4.64 21.44 31.15
CA ILE A 7 -4.15 20.88 29.87
C ILE A 7 -2.70 21.37 29.70
N ILE A 8 -1.74 20.44 29.72
CA ILE A 8 -0.33 20.71 29.41
C ILE A 8 -0.15 20.55 27.90
N ILE A 9 0.08 21.64 27.21
CA ILE A 9 0.51 21.66 25.82
C ILE A 9 2.03 21.50 25.80
N ALA A 10 2.54 20.38 25.33
CA ALA A 10 3.97 20.17 25.15
C ALA A 10 4.42 20.79 23.82
N LEU A 11 5.19 21.89 23.90
CA LEU A 11 5.92 22.47 22.77
C LEU A 11 7.15 21.61 22.49
N LEU A 12 7.20 20.97 21.31
CA LEU A 12 8.42 20.32 20.82
C LEU A 12 9.32 21.40 20.18
N ALA A 13 10.44 21.66 20.81
CA ALA A 13 11.51 22.47 20.27
C ALA A 13 12.29 21.69 19.18
N LEU A 14 12.35 22.24 17.97
CA LEU A 14 13.21 21.78 16.88
C LEU A 14 14.66 22.19 17.20
N VAL A 15 15.51 21.20 17.43
CA VAL A 15 16.98 21.40 17.46
C VAL A 15 17.49 21.32 16.02
N SER A 16 17.92 22.45 15.49
CA SER A 16 18.61 22.57 14.20
C SER A 16 20.09 22.18 14.40
N CYS A 17 20.53 21.07 13.80
CA CYS A 17 21.94 20.80 13.60
C CYS A 17 22.39 21.33 12.25
N ASN A 18 23.11 22.44 12.27
CA ASN A 18 23.89 22.93 11.12
C ASN A 18 25.01 21.94 10.82
N ASN A 19 24.98 21.32 9.66
CA ASN A 19 26.13 20.66 9.07
C ASN A 19 26.40 21.24 7.67
N THR A 20 27.42 22.10 7.59
CA THR A 20 27.92 22.70 6.35
C THR A 20 28.67 21.65 5.55
N ASN A 21 28.08 21.13 4.48
CA ASN A 21 28.81 20.54 3.38
C ASN A 21 28.26 21.07 2.05
N ASN A 22 29.12 21.86 1.41
CA ASN A 22 28.97 22.47 0.11
C ASN A 22 28.85 21.40 -0.97
N GLN A 23 27.64 21.19 -1.52
CA GLN A 23 27.45 20.61 -2.84
C GLN A 23 26.43 21.47 -3.59
N ASN A 24 26.82 21.91 -4.79
CA ASN A 24 26.02 22.66 -5.74
C ASN A 24 24.70 21.94 -6.04
N THR A 25 23.67 22.19 -5.24
CA THR A 25 22.29 21.97 -5.63
C THR A 25 21.83 23.28 -6.26
N THR A 26 21.52 23.26 -7.53
CA THR A 26 20.76 24.30 -8.21
C THR A 26 19.48 24.53 -7.39
N ASP A 27 19.48 25.60 -6.62
CA ASP A 27 18.30 26.12 -5.94
C ASP A 27 17.23 26.43 -7.00
N MET A 28 16.33 25.51 -7.22
CA MET A 28 15.07 25.82 -7.87
C MET A 28 14.14 26.46 -6.83
N ASN A 29 14.57 27.61 -6.27
CA ASN A 29 13.71 28.46 -5.49
C ASN A 29 12.87 29.32 -6.45
N THR A 30 11.89 28.70 -7.09
CA THR A 30 10.88 29.42 -7.88
C THR A 30 9.82 29.96 -6.92
N ASN A 31 10.12 31.09 -6.28
CA ASN A 31 9.12 31.92 -5.60
C ASN A 31 8.21 32.68 -6.60
N GLU A 32 8.16 32.27 -7.86
CA GLU A 32 7.16 32.81 -8.79
C GLU A 32 5.80 32.22 -8.41
N PRO A 33 4.78 33.08 -8.25
CA PRO A 33 3.43 32.60 -7.99
C PRO A 33 2.99 31.69 -9.13
N LEU A 34 2.48 30.51 -8.78
CA LEU A 34 1.97 29.56 -9.76
C LEU A 34 0.93 30.25 -10.64
N LYS A 35 1.10 30.14 -11.96
CA LYS A 35 0.19 30.76 -12.94
C LYS A 35 -1.23 30.24 -12.71
N GLU A 36 -2.17 31.15 -12.45
CA GLU A 36 -3.58 30.79 -12.34
C GLU A 36 -4.13 30.36 -13.70
N VAL A 37 -4.79 29.21 -13.73
CA VAL A 37 -5.54 28.73 -14.88
C VAL A 37 -7.02 28.91 -14.58
N SER A 38 -7.72 29.62 -15.46
CA SER A 38 -9.15 29.91 -15.29
C SER A 38 -9.94 28.60 -15.02
N GLY A 39 -10.78 28.63 -13.99
CA GLY A 39 -11.57 27.46 -13.57
C GLY A 39 -10.82 26.39 -12.79
N ARG A 40 -9.53 26.62 -12.46
CA ARG A 40 -8.75 25.69 -11.64
C ARG A 40 -8.36 26.34 -10.31
N LYS A 41 -8.52 25.58 -9.22
CA LYS A 41 -7.99 25.96 -7.91
C LYS A 41 -6.57 25.40 -7.78
N ASN A 42 -5.64 26.25 -7.34
CA ASN A 42 -4.27 25.85 -7.08
C ASN A 42 -4.12 25.37 -5.63
N PHE A 43 -3.63 24.17 -5.42
CA PHE A 43 -3.42 23.56 -4.10
C PHE A 43 -1.94 23.48 -3.68
N GLY A 44 -1.01 23.86 -4.56
CA GLY A 44 0.42 23.66 -4.34
C GLY A 44 0.82 22.18 -4.42
N ALA A 45 1.99 21.86 -3.90
CA ALA A 45 2.55 20.49 -3.96
C ALA A 45 2.18 19.61 -2.75
N ALA A 46 1.73 20.21 -1.65
CA ALA A 46 1.40 19.46 -0.44
C ALA A 46 0.25 18.49 -0.70
N HIS A 47 0.46 17.21 -0.33
CA HIS A 47 -0.53 16.14 -0.47
C HIS A 47 -1.01 15.86 -1.90
N ALA A 48 -0.28 16.31 -2.93
CA ALA A 48 -0.71 16.17 -4.32
C ALA A 48 -1.00 14.70 -4.71
N LEU A 49 -0.17 13.76 -4.31
CA LEU A 49 -0.36 12.33 -4.60
C LEU A 49 -1.43 11.66 -3.73
N MET A 50 -1.81 12.25 -2.60
CA MET A 50 -2.88 11.72 -1.75
C MET A 50 -4.27 11.94 -2.32
N THR A 51 -4.40 12.71 -3.39
CA THR A 51 -5.68 12.90 -4.11
C THR A 51 -5.92 11.85 -5.19
N THR A 52 -4.91 11.01 -5.48
CA THR A 52 -5.05 9.93 -6.46
C THR A 52 -5.53 8.65 -5.78
N PRO A 53 -6.37 7.84 -6.44
CA PRO A 53 -6.75 6.53 -5.92
C PRO A 53 -5.51 5.66 -5.67
N GLN A 54 -5.38 5.11 -4.48
CA GLN A 54 -4.26 4.24 -4.11
C GLN A 54 -4.74 2.79 -4.02
N PRO A 55 -3.98 1.80 -4.51
CA PRO A 55 -4.35 0.40 -4.33
C PRO A 55 -4.34 0.04 -2.85
N CYS A 56 -5.21 -0.87 -2.44
CA CYS A 56 -5.19 -1.47 -1.11
C CYS A 56 -4.55 -2.86 -1.21
N VAL A 57 -3.24 -2.94 -0.98
CA VAL A 57 -2.50 -4.20 -1.02
C VAL A 57 -2.26 -4.73 0.40
N MET A 58 -2.40 -6.04 0.55
CA MET A 58 -2.21 -6.75 1.80
C MET A 58 -0.87 -7.48 1.74
N ILE A 59 0.07 -7.09 2.60
CA ILE A 59 1.41 -7.69 2.65
C ILE A 59 1.46 -8.65 3.82
N ALA A 60 1.70 -9.93 3.56
CA ALA A 60 1.75 -10.95 4.58
C ALA A 60 3.15 -11.59 4.67
N THR A 61 3.56 -11.86 5.92
CA THR A 61 4.88 -12.41 6.28
C THR A 61 4.76 -13.36 7.46
N TRP A 62 5.72 -14.28 7.61
CA TRP A 62 5.89 -15.04 8.84
C TRP A 62 6.79 -14.30 9.82
N ASP A 63 6.44 -14.34 11.10
CA ASP A 63 7.38 -13.95 12.14
C ASP A 63 8.31 -15.13 12.52
N LYS A 64 9.21 -14.89 13.49
CA LYS A 64 10.18 -15.90 13.99
C LYS A 64 9.52 -17.16 14.56
N ASP A 65 8.28 -17.06 15.04
CA ASP A 65 7.53 -18.17 15.66
C ASP A 65 6.49 -18.75 14.67
N ARG A 66 6.57 -18.40 13.38
CA ARG A 66 5.63 -18.78 12.31
C ARG A 66 4.22 -18.26 12.56
N THR A 67 4.06 -17.19 13.33
CA THR A 67 2.82 -16.48 13.46
C THR A 67 2.63 -15.59 12.22
N PRO A 68 1.47 -15.64 11.53
CA PRO A 68 1.25 -14.81 10.36
C PRO A 68 1.03 -13.34 10.77
N ASP A 69 1.73 -12.44 10.09
CA ASP A 69 1.46 -11.00 10.17
C ASP A 69 0.99 -10.52 8.80
N VAL A 70 -0.01 -9.66 8.77
CA VAL A 70 -0.50 -9.01 7.56
C VAL A 70 -0.72 -7.53 7.81
N MET A 71 -0.31 -6.68 6.88
CA MET A 71 -0.59 -5.25 6.93
C MET A 71 -1.21 -4.76 5.63
N MET A 72 -2.04 -3.72 5.69
CA MET A 72 -2.49 -3.00 4.51
C MET A 72 -1.49 -1.90 4.15
N ALA A 73 -1.12 -1.83 2.88
CA ALA A 73 -0.33 -0.76 2.30
C ALA A 73 -1.06 -0.15 1.10
N ALA A 74 -0.90 1.16 0.93
CA ALA A 74 -1.55 1.90 -0.15
C ALA A 74 -0.54 2.47 -1.17
N TRP A 75 0.74 2.56 -0.80
CA TRP A 75 1.77 3.10 -1.69
C TRP A 75 2.55 1.98 -2.35
N ALA A 76 1.86 1.28 -3.26
CA ALA A 76 2.38 0.13 -3.97
C ALA A 76 2.08 0.22 -5.47
N GLY A 77 2.90 -0.43 -6.26
CA GLY A 77 2.70 -0.48 -7.71
C GLY A 77 3.70 -1.39 -8.41
N GLN A 78 3.50 -1.54 -9.71
CA GLN A 78 4.45 -2.24 -10.57
C GLN A 78 5.77 -1.46 -10.62
N TYR A 79 6.90 -2.15 -10.43
CA TYR A 79 8.25 -1.59 -10.54
C TYR A 79 8.91 -1.97 -11.85
N ASP A 80 8.81 -3.26 -12.22
CA ASP A 80 9.28 -3.81 -13.49
C ASP A 80 8.33 -4.95 -13.92
N HIS A 81 8.66 -5.69 -14.99
CA HIS A 81 7.79 -6.74 -15.56
C HIS A 81 7.29 -7.75 -14.53
N ASN A 82 8.17 -8.20 -13.62
CA ASN A 82 7.87 -9.15 -12.56
C ASN A 82 8.24 -8.60 -11.17
N GLN A 83 8.27 -7.27 -11.01
CA GLN A 83 8.62 -6.68 -9.73
C GLN A 83 7.55 -5.71 -9.25
N ILE A 84 7.33 -5.74 -7.93
CA ILE A 84 6.47 -4.81 -7.22
C ILE A 84 7.31 -3.90 -6.32
N VAL A 85 6.93 -2.63 -6.23
CA VAL A 85 7.49 -1.68 -5.27
C VAL A 85 6.43 -1.33 -4.24
N VAL A 86 6.85 -1.21 -2.97
CA VAL A 86 6.00 -0.73 -1.88
C VAL A 86 6.79 0.27 -1.04
N SER A 87 6.23 1.46 -0.84
CA SER A 87 6.77 2.41 0.13
C SER A 87 6.10 2.22 1.48
N MET A 88 6.87 1.98 2.53
CA MET A 88 6.36 1.76 3.88
C MET A 88 7.35 2.19 4.95
N SER A 89 6.85 2.53 6.12
CA SER A 89 7.66 2.76 7.32
C SER A 89 8.06 1.44 8.00
N LYS A 90 8.82 1.52 9.08
CA LYS A 90 9.13 0.34 9.91
C LYS A 90 7.87 -0.17 10.62
N HIS A 91 7.58 -1.44 10.43
CA HIS A 91 6.45 -2.17 10.99
C HIS A 91 6.90 -3.58 11.42
N LYS A 92 6.01 -4.34 12.07
CA LYS A 92 6.24 -5.79 12.30
C LYS A 92 6.56 -6.52 11.00
N THR A 93 5.83 -6.18 9.93
CA THR A 93 6.05 -6.75 8.60
C THR A 93 7.47 -6.52 8.09
N THR A 94 8.06 -5.32 8.27
CA THR A 94 9.43 -5.04 7.81
C THR A 94 10.49 -5.81 8.60
N GLU A 95 10.27 -6.04 9.90
CA GLU A 95 11.13 -6.92 10.72
C GLU A 95 11.09 -8.37 10.19
N ASN A 96 9.91 -8.83 9.80
CA ASN A 96 9.71 -10.17 9.24
C ASN A 96 10.33 -10.31 7.84
N LEU A 97 10.31 -9.26 7.00
CA LEU A 97 10.99 -9.25 5.69
C LEU A 97 12.51 -9.47 5.84
N GLU A 98 13.12 -8.86 6.84
CA GLU A 98 14.55 -9.08 7.15
C GLU A 98 14.82 -10.51 7.62
N LEU A 99 13.84 -11.15 8.25
CA LEU A 99 13.96 -12.51 8.78
C LEU A 99 13.83 -13.58 7.68
N THR A 100 12.81 -13.46 6.81
CA THR A 100 12.45 -14.53 5.86
C THR A 100 12.90 -14.23 4.42
N GLY A 101 13.15 -12.97 4.07
CA GLY A 101 13.46 -12.54 2.71
C GLY A 101 12.30 -12.76 1.73
N ALA A 102 11.08 -12.95 2.23
CA ALA A 102 9.92 -13.30 1.43
C ALA A 102 8.62 -12.70 1.99
N PHE A 103 7.63 -12.52 1.11
CA PHE A 103 6.30 -12.00 1.46
C PHE A 103 5.28 -12.41 0.40
N THR A 104 4.00 -12.31 0.75
CA THR A 104 2.93 -12.33 -0.24
C THR A 104 2.25 -10.98 -0.33
N VAL A 105 1.68 -10.70 -1.49
CA VAL A 105 0.86 -9.52 -1.74
C VAL A 105 -0.50 -9.97 -2.25
N SER A 106 -1.55 -9.65 -1.50
CA SER A 106 -2.93 -9.85 -1.92
C SER A 106 -3.63 -8.51 -2.11
N PHE A 107 -4.83 -8.53 -2.67
CA PHE A 107 -5.60 -7.31 -2.95
C PHE A 107 -6.88 -7.33 -2.14
N ALA A 108 -7.09 -6.28 -1.33
CA ALA A 108 -8.35 -6.09 -0.62
C ALA A 108 -9.49 -5.86 -1.62
N ASP A 109 -10.64 -6.45 -1.37
CA ASP A 109 -11.84 -6.36 -2.20
C ASP A 109 -13.06 -5.86 -1.40
N GLU A 110 -14.19 -5.66 -2.07
CA GLU A 110 -15.43 -5.18 -1.44
C GLU A 110 -15.91 -6.05 -0.26
N ARG A 111 -15.56 -7.34 -0.23
CA ARG A 111 -16.00 -8.29 0.80
C ARG A 111 -15.15 -8.21 2.07
N THR A 112 -13.92 -7.73 1.94
CA THR A 112 -12.88 -7.79 2.98
C THR A 112 -12.48 -6.41 3.52
N VAL A 113 -13.31 -5.37 3.29
CA VAL A 113 -13.00 -3.98 3.67
C VAL A 113 -12.69 -3.83 5.15
N ALA A 114 -13.53 -4.41 6.02
CA ALA A 114 -13.41 -4.22 7.47
C ALA A 114 -12.15 -4.91 8.03
N GLU A 115 -11.88 -6.13 7.59
CA GLU A 115 -10.72 -6.92 7.99
C GLU A 115 -9.43 -6.30 7.46
N SER A 116 -9.44 -5.84 6.21
CA SER A 116 -8.30 -5.18 5.58
C SER A 116 -7.96 -3.86 6.28
N ASP A 117 -8.95 -3.04 6.61
CA ASP A 117 -8.78 -1.82 7.41
C ASP A 117 -8.23 -2.15 8.81
N TYR A 118 -8.79 -3.16 9.48
CA TYR A 118 -8.29 -3.63 10.77
C TYR A 118 -6.80 -4.01 10.71
N PHE A 119 -6.34 -4.70 9.67
CA PHE A 119 -4.93 -5.03 9.49
C PHE A 119 -4.03 -3.79 9.28
N GLY A 120 -4.58 -2.70 8.78
CA GLY A 120 -3.92 -1.40 8.70
C GLY A 120 -3.86 -0.65 10.04
N LEU A 121 -4.87 -0.83 10.90
CA LEU A 121 -5.00 -0.14 12.18
C LEU A 121 -4.14 -0.78 13.29
N VAL A 122 -3.90 -2.10 13.22
CA VAL A 122 -3.35 -2.87 14.34
C VAL A 122 -1.99 -3.48 14.00
N SER A 123 -0.99 -3.14 14.82
CA SER A 123 0.34 -3.74 14.69
C SER A 123 0.37 -5.17 15.22
N GLY A 124 0.99 -6.10 14.47
CA GLY A 124 1.26 -7.46 14.92
C GLY A 124 2.14 -7.54 16.17
N ASN A 125 2.93 -6.50 16.47
CA ASN A 125 3.67 -6.41 17.73
C ASN A 125 2.77 -6.23 18.96
N LYS A 126 1.56 -5.67 18.78
CA LYS A 126 0.57 -5.48 19.86
C LYS A 126 -0.49 -6.58 19.89
N VAL A 127 -0.85 -7.10 18.72
CA VAL A 127 -1.88 -8.14 18.53
C VAL A 127 -1.33 -9.19 17.59
N PRO A 128 -0.54 -10.15 18.10
CA PRO A 128 0.10 -11.19 17.26
C PRO A 128 -0.91 -12.07 16.53
N ASP A 129 -2.07 -12.33 17.15
CA ASP A 129 -3.16 -13.16 16.63
C ASP A 129 -4.18 -12.37 15.77
N LYS A 130 -3.81 -11.20 15.22
CA LYS A 130 -4.75 -10.32 14.50
C LYS A 130 -5.40 -10.99 13.29
N VAL A 131 -4.70 -11.89 12.60
CA VAL A 131 -5.24 -12.62 11.45
C VAL A 131 -6.40 -13.52 11.88
N ALA A 132 -6.19 -14.33 12.92
CA ALA A 132 -7.23 -15.20 13.48
C ALA A 132 -8.39 -14.38 14.10
N LYS A 133 -8.09 -13.25 14.76
CA LYS A 133 -9.13 -12.34 15.29
C LYS A 133 -10.02 -11.75 14.22
N ALA A 134 -9.52 -11.51 13.03
CA ALA A 134 -10.29 -11.08 11.88
C ALA A 134 -11.13 -12.22 11.27
N GLY A 135 -10.99 -13.45 11.77
CA GLY A 135 -11.64 -14.64 11.21
C GLY A 135 -10.96 -15.18 9.97
N PHE A 136 -9.73 -14.71 9.68
CA PHE A 136 -8.96 -15.11 8.50
C PHE A 136 -8.06 -16.31 8.81
N THR A 137 -7.78 -17.08 7.77
CA THR A 137 -6.96 -18.28 7.79
C THR A 137 -5.76 -18.14 6.86
N VAL A 138 -4.75 -18.98 7.05
CA VAL A 138 -3.53 -18.94 6.25
C VAL A 138 -3.12 -20.31 5.76
N THR A 139 -2.48 -20.34 4.59
CA THR A 139 -1.78 -21.49 4.04
C THR A 139 -0.33 -21.10 3.77
N PRO A 140 0.68 -21.93 4.13
CA PRO A 140 2.05 -21.66 3.72
C PRO A 140 2.18 -21.63 2.20
N SER A 141 2.86 -20.60 1.65
CA SER A 141 3.15 -20.56 0.22
C SER A 141 4.05 -21.75 -0.17
N PRO A 142 3.78 -22.41 -1.30
CA PRO A 142 4.66 -23.44 -1.82
C PRO A 142 5.93 -22.88 -2.52
N ASN A 143 5.97 -21.58 -2.82
CA ASN A 143 7.02 -20.97 -3.64
C ASN A 143 7.96 -20.05 -2.88
N VAL A 144 7.49 -19.49 -1.74
CA VAL A 144 8.26 -18.56 -0.92
C VAL A 144 7.99 -18.78 0.58
N ASP A 145 8.91 -18.37 1.43
CA ASP A 145 8.73 -18.48 2.90
C ASP A 145 7.82 -17.38 3.47
N ALA A 146 6.55 -17.40 3.03
CA ALA A 146 5.53 -16.44 3.44
C ALA A 146 4.14 -17.11 3.51
N PRO A 147 3.16 -16.55 4.29
CA PRO A 147 1.80 -17.05 4.32
C PRO A 147 0.97 -16.50 3.15
N ILE A 148 0.09 -17.35 2.59
CA ILE A 148 -1.05 -16.92 1.76
C ILE A 148 -2.22 -16.72 2.70
N ILE A 149 -2.89 -15.59 2.60
CA ILE A 149 -4.14 -15.29 3.32
C ILE A 149 -5.29 -15.82 2.45
N ASN A 150 -5.99 -16.84 2.95
CA ASN A 150 -6.93 -17.63 2.14
C ASN A 150 -8.18 -16.85 1.70
N GLU A 151 -8.56 -15.80 2.41
CA GLU A 151 -9.76 -15.02 2.13
C GLU A 151 -9.56 -13.97 1.02
N TYR A 152 -8.30 -13.76 0.57
CA TYR A 152 -8.01 -12.92 -0.58
C TYR A 152 -7.86 -13.78 -1.84
N PRO A 153 -8.69 -13.58 -2.87
CA PRO A 153 -8.76 -14.49 -4.02
C PRO A 153 -7.63 -14.30 -5.05
N LEU A 154 -6.75 -13.31 -4.85
CA LEU A 154 -5.60 -13.04 -5.71
C LEU A 154 -4.38 -12.80 -4.85
N THR A 155 -3.32 -13.57 -5.07
CA THR A 155 -2.07 -13.48 -4.32
C THR A 155 -0.85 -13.53 -5.25
N LEU A 156 0.08 -12.61 -5.03
CA LEU A 156 1.44 -12.62 -5.58
C LEU A 156 2.37 -13.18 -4.52
N GLU A 157 3.23 -14.12 -4.89
CA GLU A 157 4.25 -14.71 -4.03
C GLU A 157 5.60 -14.09 -4.39
N CYS A 158 6.25 -13.41 -3.43
CA CYS A 158 7.36 -12.51 -3.69
C CYS A 158 8.61 -12.84 -2.87
N LYS A 159 9.78 -12.66 -3.49
CA LYS A 159 11.08 -12.61 -2.81
C LYS A 159 11.54 -11.17 -2.68
N VAL A 160 12.14 -10.84 -1.55
CA VAL A 160 12.74 -9.51 -1.35
C VAL A 160 13.96 -9.35 -2.25
N VAL A 161 13.92 -8.36 -3.14
CA VAL A 161 15.07 -7.91 -3.92
C VAL A 161 15.86 -6.86 -3.14
N SER A 162 15.15 -5.91 -2.55
CA SER A 162 15.74 -4.91 -1.66
C SER A 162 14.72 -4.36 -0.67
N TRP A 163 15.19 -4.07 0.53
CA TRP A 163 14.47 -3.28 1.54
C TRP A 163 15.42 -2.20 2.04
N LYS A 164 15.24 -0.97 1.60
CA LYS A 164 16.13 0.14 1.94
C LYS A 164 15.37 1.47 1.91
N ASP A 165 15.66 2.33 2.88
CA ASP A 165 15.16 3.72 2.96
C ASP A 165 13.61 3.81 2.86
N GLY A 166 12.91 2.81 3.38
CA GLY A 166 11.44 2.76 3.35
C GLY A 166 10.87 2.24 2.01
N ILE A 167 11.72 1.75 1.10
CA ILE A 167 11.31 1.19 -0.19
C ILE A 167 11.58 -0.31 -0.19
N LEU A 168 10.53 -1.10 -0.34
CA LEU A 168 10.58 -2.52 -0.61
C LEU A 168 10.46 -2.74 -2.12
N VAL A 169 11.40 -3.48 -2.70
CA VAL A 169 11.27 -4.06 -4.04
C VAL A 169 11.22 -5.57 -3.90
N GLY A 170 10.20 -6.18 -4.46
CA GLY A 170 10.01 -7.63 -4.47
C GLY A 170 9.90 -8.18 -5.88
N GLU A 171 10.55 -9.33 -6.11
CA GLU A 171 10.37 -10.12 -7.32
C GLU A 171 9.16 -11.04 -7.14
N VAL A 172 8.20 -10.96 -8.04
CA VAL A 172 7.04 -11.87 -8.11
C VAL A 172 7.51 -13.16 -8.77
N VAL A 173 7.54 -14.24 -7.99
CA VAL A 173 7.94 -15.57 -8.46
C VAL A 173 6.76 -16.44 -8.84
N ASN A 174 5.56 -16.14 -8.33
CA ASN A 174 4.31 -16.79 -8.70
C ASN A 174 3.11 -15.87 -8.44
N MET A 175 2.03 -16.09 -9.17
CA MET A 175 0.72 -15.49 -8.93
C MET A 175 -0.32 -16.59 -8.95
N SER A 176 -1.15 -16.64 -7.92
CA SER A 176 -2.30 -17.54 -7.83
C SER A 176 -3.59 -16.75 -7.70
N ALA A 177 -4.67 -17.28 -8.26
CA ALA A 177 -5.98 -16.67 -8.24
C ALA A 177 -7.08 -17.74 -8.13
N ASP A 178 -8.13 -17.44 -7.39
CA ASP A 178 -9.31 -18.31 -7.30
C ASP A 178 -10.07 -18.29 -8.62
N GLU A 179 -10.64 -19.44 -9.01
CA GLU A 179 -11.40 -19.58 -10.26
C GLU A 179 -12.60 -18.60 -10.32
N CYS A 180 -13.19 -18.26 -9.17
CA CYS A 180 -14.36 -17.38 -9.09
C CYS A 180 -14.09 -15.94 -9.58
N ILE A 181 -12.84 -15.50 -9.61
CA ILE A 181 -12.45 -14.18 -10.11
C ILE A 181 -11.90 -14.23 -11.55
N LEU A 182 -11.99 -15.38 -12.23
CA LEU A 182 -11.47 -15.53 -13.59
C LEU A 182 -12.59 -15.42 -14.64
N THR A 183 -12.23 -14.84 -15.80
CA THR A 183 -12.97 -14.91 -17.05
C THR A 183 -11.99 -15.31 -18.16
N ASP A 184 -12.28 -16.41 -18.85
CA ASP A 184 -11.42 -16.99 -19.90
C ASP A 184 -9.96 -17.19 -19.43
N GLY A 185 -9.77 -17.65 -18.19
CA GLY A 185 -8.47 -17.92 -17.58
C GLY A 185 -7.66 -16.67 -17.19
N LYS A 186 -8.27 -15.49 -17.19
CA LYS A 186 -7.66 -14.22 -16.81
C LYS A 186 -8.38 -13.61 -15.62
N VAL A 187 -7.64 -12.90 -14.77
CA VAL A 187 -8.25 -12.15 -13.66
C VAL A 187 -9.20 -11.09 -14.22
N ASP A 188 -10.43 -11.14 -13.73
CA ASP A 188 -11.51 -10.22 -14.08
C ASP A 188 -11.73 -9.24 -12.92
N LEU A 189 -11.42 -7.97 -13.12
CA LEU A 189 -11.57 -6.94 -12.08
C LEU A 189 -13.04 -6.71 -11.67
N GLY A 190 -13.98 -6.97 -12.57
CA GLY A 190 -15.42 -6.93 -12.26
C GLY A 190 -15.86 -8.04 -11.31
N LYS A 191 -15.13 -9.17 -11.28
CA LYS A 191 -15.33 -10.28 -10.35
C LYS A 191 -14.49 -10.14 -9.07
N LEU A 192 -13.24 -9.72 -9.20
CA LEU A 192 -12.35 -9.46 -8.07
C LEU A 192 -12.86 -8.31 -7.20
N LYS A 193 -13.37 -7.23 -7.83
CA LYS A 193 -13.88 -6.01 -7.19
C LYS A 193 -12.89 -5.41 -6.17
N PRO A 194 -11.65 -5.14 -6.59
CA PRO A 194 -10.65 -4.60 -5.68
C PRO A 194 -11.05 -3.20 -5.23
N ILE A 195 -10.65 -2.83 -4.02
CA ILE A 195 -10.87 -1.49 -3.48
C ILE A 195 -9.64 -0.61 -3.63
N VAL A 196 -9.87 0.69 -3.68
CA VAL A 196 -8.85 1.72 -3.66
C VAL A 196 -9.07 2.65 -2.48
N PHE A 197 -7.98 3.16 -1.91
CA PHE A 197 -8.02 4.15 -0.86
C PHE A 197 -8.11 5.55 -1.46
N ASP A 198 -9.18 6.27 -1.11
CA ASP A 198 -9.40 7.68 -1.40
C ASP A 198 -8.95 8.49 -0.17
N ALA A 199 -7.70 8.94 -0.17
CA ALA A 199 -7.13 9.66 0.96
C ALA A 199 -7.76 11.04 1.18
N ALA A 200 -8.32 11.66 0.15
CA ALA A 200 -8.99 12.96 0.27
C ALA A 200 -10.31 12.83 1.04
N ALA A 201 -11.04 11.74 0.85
CA ALA A 201 -12.29 11.45 1.56
C ALA A 201 -12.10 10.55 2.79
N MET A 202 -10.89 10.05 3.04
CA MET A 202 -10.60 9.03 4.08
C MET A 202 -11.57 7.86 3.98
N SER A 203 -11.69 7.27 2.78
CA SER A 203 -12.65 6.21 2.48
C SER A 203 -12.08 5.19 1.50
N TYR A 204 -12.74 4.03 1.43
CA TYR A 204 -12.47 3.04 0.41
C TYR A 204 -13.53 3.15 -0.70
N ARG A 205 -13.10 2.93 -1.96
CA ARG A 205 -13.98 2.96 -3.14
C ARG A 205 -13.74 1.74 -3.99
N SER A 206 -14.79 1.25 -4.63
CA SER A 206 -14.68 0.23 -5.68
C SER A 206 -14.12 0.84 -6.97
N ILE A 207 -13.54 -0.01 -7.81
CA ILE A 207 -13.24 0.32 -9.20
C ILE A 207 -14.55 0.24 -10.00
N GLY A 208 -14.82 1.25 -10.82
CA GLY A 208 -16.05 1.33 -11.64
C GLY A 208 -16.03 0.41 -12.87
N GLU A 209 -17.06 0.54 -13.70
CA GLU A 209 -17.24 -0.21 -14.94
C GLU A 209 -16.12 0.05 -15.96
N GLU A 210 -15.93 -0.89 -16.90
CA GLU A 210 -15.06 -0.69 -18.06
C GLU A 210 -15.56 0.51 -18.90
N VAL A 211 -14.69 1.50 -19.10
CA VAL A 211 -15.03 2.72 -19.88
C VAL A 211 -14.38 2.74 -21.27
N GLY A 212 -13.57 1.75 -21.61
CA GLY A 212 -12.95 1.65 -22.94
C GLY A 212 -11.81 0.64 -23.00
N LYS A 213 -11.46 0.24 -24.20
CA LYS A 213 -10.37 -0.69 -24.47
C LYS A 213 -9.03 0.06 -24.54
N ALA A 214 -8.07 -0.39 -23.73
CA ALA A 214 -6.69 0.11 -23.80
C ALA A 214 -6.13 -0.11 -25.23
N TRP A 215 -5.33 0.85 -25.70
CA TRP A 215 -4.77 0.90 -27.06
C TRP A 215 -5.80 0.81 -28.21
N GLY A 216 -7.08 0.77 -27.89
CA GLY A 216 -8.19 0.73 -28.85
C GLY A 216 -8.98 2.04 -28.88
N ALA A 217 -9.30 2.59 -27.72
CA ALA A 217 -10.15 3.79 -27.61
C ALA A 217 -9.58 5.03 -28.31
N GLY A 218 -8.25 5.16 -28.39
CA GLY A 218 -7.55 6.27 -29.03
C GLY A 218 -7.38 6.15 -30.54
N LYS A 219 -7.68 4.99 -31.15
CA LYS A 219 -7.43 4.75 -32.60
C LYS A 219 -8.17 5.74 -33.53
N LYS A 220 -9.32 6.27 -33.10
CA LYS A 220 -10.06 7.28 -33.82
C LYS A 220 -9.30 8.60 -34.09
N PHE A 221 -8.15 8.80 -33.46
CA PHE A 221 -7.29 9.98 -33.67
C PHE A 221 -6.03 9.67 -34.49
N THR A 222 -5.84 8.43 -34.93
CA THR A 222 -4.65 7.99 -35.70
C THR A 222 -4.88 7.88 -37.19
N GLU A 223 -6.07 8.18 -37.67
CA GLU A 223 -6.49 8.25 -39.11
C GLU A 223 -6.38 9.67 -39.65
#